data_a24ea079713e36c47a79c3021ce0917d
#
_entry.id   a24ea079713e36c47a79c3021ce0917d
#
_cell.length_a   1.000
_cell.length_b   1.000
_cell.length_c   1.000
_cell.angle_alpha   90.00
_cell.angle_beta   90.00
_cell.angle_gamma   90.00
#
_symmetry.space_group_name_H-M   'P 1'
#
loop_
_entity.id
_entity.type
_entity.pdbx_description
1 polymer ?
#
loop_
_entity_poly.entity_id
_entity_poly.type
_entity_poly.pdbx_seq_one_letter_code
_entity_poly.pdbx_strand_id
1 'polypeptide(L)'
;MSHDKFQEIKQQILTEIKKSDTIIIHRHERSDPDALGSQVGLAKIIQASFPDKTVYTAGEDNASLAFLAEMEPPKDNDYEDALVIVTDTANQPRVDDKRALEKSKRLIKIDHHPDEDKYGDIQWVDPAASSTSELITDLWATFPEEFVLTGEAARLLYAGIVGDTNRFLYNSTSPKTMRLAADLMEQDFSHTDLNNTMNEIGPSIAKLIGYVLENIEVNENGTAHIILTQETLDRFNLIDEDTHQVVALPGTIAGVLNWGVFVQQQDGGYRCRLRSKGPIINEIAKQHGGGGHPLASGANAKDVDEINIIVEKFNQAAIEYNQSK
;
A
#
# COMPACT_ATOMS: atom_id res chain seq x y z
N MET A 1 14.47 1.84 28.92
CA MET A 1 14.70 1.96 27.47
C MET A 1 14.43 0.58 26.88
N SER A 2 13.37 0.38 26.13
CA SER A 2 13.15 -0.89 25.44
C SER A 2 14.25 -1.01 24.37
N HIS A 3 15.01 -2.09 24.39
CA HIS A 3 15.95 -2.41 23.32
C HIS A 3 15.15 -2.49 22.02
N ASP A 4 15.52 -1.67 21.02
CA ASP A 4 14.94 -1.80 19.68
C ASP A 4 15.38 -3.17 19.12
N LYS A 5 14.41 -4.06 18.92
CA LYS A 5 14.66 -5.44 18.42
C LYS A 5 15.35 -5.48 17.06
N PHE A 6 15.34 -4.36 16.31
CA PHE A 6 15.90 -4.24 14.98
C PHE A 6 17.19 -3.42 14.90
N GLN A 7 17.74 -2.97 16.03
CA GLN A 7 18.93 -2.11 16.06
C GLN A 7 20.12 -2.70 15.28
N GLU A 8 20.36 -4.01 15.42
CA GLU A 8 21.47 -4.68 14.73
C GLU A 8 21.25 -4.73 13.21
N ILE A 9 20.01 -4.98 12.76
CA ILE A 9 19.67 -5.01 11.34
C ILE A 9 19.79 -3.61 10.71
N LYS A 10 19.30 -2.59 11.39
CA LYS A 10 19.45 -1.19 10.95
C LYS A 10 20.92 -0.81 10.81
N GLN A 11 21.78 -1.25 11.74
CA GLN A 11 23.23 -1.01 11.68
C GLN A 11 23.87 -1.75 10.49
N GLN A 12 23.43 -2.96 10.17
CA GLN A 12 23.87 -3.70 9.00
C GLN A 12 23.47 -2.98 7.70
N ILE A 13 22.23 -2.50 7.61
CA ILE A 13 21.72 -1.72 6.47
C ILE A 13 22.59 -0.46 6.26
N LEU A 14 22.80 0.33 7.29
CA LEU A 14 23.66 1.52 7.23
C LEU A 14 25.08 1.15 6.76
N THR A 15 25.64 0.06 7.25
CA THR A 15 26.97 -0.40 6.89
C THR A 15 27.05 -0.77 5.40
N GLU A 16 26.06 -1.48 4.87
CA GLU A 16 26.04 -1.85 3.45
C GLU A 16 25.81 -0.61 2.55
N ILE A 17 24.95 0.33 2.95
CA ILE A 17 24.79 1.62 2.26
C ILE A 17 26.13 2.36 2.18
N LYS A 18 26.86 2.44 3.29
CA LYS A 18 28.16 3.14 3.34
C LYS A 18 29.22 2.50 2.45
N LYS A 19 29.24 1.17 2.32
CA LYS A 19 30.23 0.43 1.53
C LYS A 19 30.00 0.48 0.02
N SER A 20 28.76 0.68 -0.41
CA SER A 20 28.39 0.55 -1.82
C SER A 20 28.44 1.90 -2.53
N ASP A 21 29.09 1.98 -3.68
CA ASP A 21 29.14 3.19 -4.50
C ASP A 21 27.86 3.35 -5.33
N THR A 22 27.28 2.24 -5.78
CA THR A 22 26.02 2.20 -6.52
C THR A 22 24.93 1.49 -5.70
N ILE A 23 23.76 2.09 -5.63
CA ILE A 23 22.59 1.56 -4.91
C ILE A 23 21.38 1.61 -5.84
N ILE A 24 20.66 0.50 -5.94
CA ILE A 24 19.44 0.39 -6.75
C ILE A 24 18.31 0.00 -5.82
N ILE A 25 17.27 0.85 -5.78
CA ILE A 25 16.13 0.62 -4.89
C ILE A 25 14.92 0.20 -5.73
N HIS A 26 14.32 -0.91 -5.36
CA HIS A 26 13.14 -1.51 -5.98
C HIS A 26 11.94 -1.46 -5.04
N ARG A 27 10.76 -1.69 -5.58
CA ARG A 27 9.48 -1.82 -4.90
C ARG A 27 8.60 -2.87 -5.57
N HIS A 28 7.36 -3.01 -5.13
CA HIS A 28 6.40 -3.89 -5.80
C HIS A 28 5.81 -3.28 -7.08
N GLU A 29 5.38 -4.15 -8.00
CA GLU A 29 4.58 -3.78 -9.18
C GLU A 29 3.23 -3.17 -8.75
N ARG A 30 2.63 -2.30 -9.60
CA ARG A 30 1.41 -1.56 -9.30
C ARG A 30 1.54 -0.75 -8.01
N SER A 31 2.57 0.08 -8.01
CA SER A 31 2.95 0.90 -6.86
C SER A 31 1.79 1.74 -6.30
N ASP A 32 1.77 1.84 -5.00
CA ASP A 32 0.95 2.75 -4.22
C ASP A 32 1.80 3.86 -3.58
N PRO A 33 1.22 4.75 -2.76
CA PRO A 33 2.00 5.81 -2.12
C PRO A 33 3.09 5.31 -1.17
N ASP A 34 2.94 4.14 -0.52
CA ASP A 34 3.98 3.61 0.38
C ASP A 34 5.14 3.00 -0.41
N ALA A 35 4.85 2.26 -1.46
CA ALA A 35 5.87 1.71 -2.34
C ALA A 35 6.76 2.82 -2.94
N LEU A 36 6.16 3.91 -3.46
CA LEU A 36 6.91 5.06 -3.98
C LEU A 36 7.57 5.88 -2.86
N GLY A 37 6.85 6.12 -1.78
CA GLY A 37 7.33 6.89 -0.63
C GLY A 37 8.55 6.27 0.00
N SER A 38 8.52 4.97 0.28
CA SER A 38 9.65 4.24 0.87
C SER A 38 10.84 4.13 -0.08
N GLN A 39 10.59 3.81 -1.37
CA GLN A 39 11.64 3.69 -2.38
C GLN A 39 12.34 5.02 -2.64
N VAL A 40 11.60 6.02 -3.09
CA VAL A 40 12.19 7.29 -3.51
C VAL A 40 12.60 8.13 -2.29
N GLY A 41 11.86 8.04 -1.18
CA GLY A 41 12.24 8.67 0.09
C GLY A 41 13.60 8.18 0.59
N LEU A 42 13.85 6.86 0.57
CA LEU A 42 15.16 6.29 0.90
C LEU A 42 16.23 6.75 -0.09
N ALA A 43 15.93 6.78 -1.40
CA ALA A 43 16.87 7.27 -2.40
C ALA A 43 17.30 8.72 -2.12
N LYS A 44 16.35 9.62 -1.82
CA LYS A 44 16.64 11.03 -1.52
C LYS A 44 17.42 11.19 -0.22
N ILE A 45 17.16 10.39 0.81
CA ILE A 45 17.97 10.36 2.03
C ILE A 45 19.41 9.97 1.70
N ILE A 46 19.62 8.88 0.93
CA ILE A 46 20.98 8.40 0.59
C ILE A 46 21.71 9.43 -0.29
N GLN A 47 21.06 10.00 -1.30
CA GLN A 47 21.64 11.02 -2.17
C GLN A 47 22.08 12.27 -1.38
N ALA A 48 21.27 12.73 -0.43
CA ALA A 48 21.60 13.88 0.41
C ALA A 48 22.72 13.60 1.42
N SER A 49 22.77 12.37 1.95
CA SER A 49 23.74 11.97 2.99
C SER A 49 25.11 11.58 2.40
N PHE A 50 25.11 11.03 1.19
CA PHE A 50 26.29 10.47 0.52
C PHE A 50 26.33 10.93 -0.95
N PRO A 51 26.67 12.21 -1.22
CA PRO A 51 26.53 12.80 -2.57
C PRO A 51 27.44 12.17 -3.63
N ASP A 52 28.46 11.43 -3.23
CA ASP A 52 29.37 10.72 -4.16
C ASP A 52 28.80 9.37 -4.64
N LYS A 53 27.66 8.92 -4.09
CA LYS A 53 27.03 7.66 -4.48
C LYS A 53 26.06 7.84 -5.64
N THR A 54 25.98 6.83 -6.50
CA THR A 54 24.98 6.73 -7.54
C THR A 54 23.78 5.96 -7.01
N VAL A 55 22.58 6.56 -7.04
CA VAL A 55 21.35 5.93 -6.53
C VAL A 55 20.30 5.94 -7.62
N TYR A 56 19.77 4.76 -7.94
CA TYR A 56 18.70 4.55 -8.90
C TYR A 56 17.41 4.10 -8.21
N THR A 57 16.28 4.47 -8.80
CA THR A 57 14.94 3.99 -8.43
C THR A 57 14.37 3.20 -9.59
N ALA A 58 14.30 1.88 -9.42
CA ALA A 58 13.87 0.95 -10.46
C ALA A 58 12.35 0.72 -10.44
N GLY A 59 11.80 0.34 -11.59
CA GLY A 59 10.40 0.01 -11.77
C GLY A 59 9.71 0.93 -12.78
N GLU A 60 8.44 0.67 -13.05
CA GLU A 60 7.64 1.43 -14.01
C GLU A 60 7.02 2.68 -13.36
N ASP A 61 6.92 3.77 -14.13
CA ASP A 61 6.23 4.97 -13.69
C ASP A 61 4.73 4.70 -13.48
N ASN A 62 4.18 5.30 -12.42
CA ASN A 62 2.74 5.28 -12.15
C ASN A 62 2.15 6.65 -12.44
N ALA A 63 1.45 6.79 -13.55
CA ALA A 63 0.88 8.07 -13.98
C ALA A 63 -0.06 8.71 -12.93
N SER A 64 -0.77 7.90 -12.13
CA SER A 64 -1.65 8.41 -11.07
C SER A 64 -0.91 8.95 -9.85
N LEU A 65 0.36 8.59 -9.69
CA LEU A 65 1.24 8.98 -8.60
C LEU A 65 2.44 9.84 -9.08
N ALA A 66 2.42 10.32 -10.33
CA ALA A 66 3.48 11.16 -10.89
C ALA A 66 3.72 12.45 -10.08
N PHE A 67 2.71 12.92 -9.33
CA PHE A 67 2.87 14.03 -8.38
C PHE A 67 3.79 13.71 -7.19
N LEU A 68 4.02 12.44 -6.89
CA LEU A 68 4.98 12.01 -5.87
C LEU A 68 6.39 11.94 -6.45
N ALA A 69 6.61 11.11 -7.46
CA ALA A 69 7.92 10.92 -8.07
C ALA A 69 7.81 10.26 -9.45
N GLU A 70 8.86 10.45 -10.25
CA GLU A 70 9.18 9.67 -11.45
C GLU A 70 10.40 8.80 -11.18
N MET A 71 10.52 7.67 -11.90
CA MET A 71 11.59 6.71 -11.69
C MET A 71 12.87 7.14 -12.41
N GLU A 72 14.01 6.81 -11.80
CA GLU A 72 15.35 6.93 -12.37
C GLU A 72 15.92 5.52 -12.59
N PRO A 73 15.51 4.81 -13.69
CA PRO A 73 15.79 3.38 -13.84
C PRO A 73 17.25 3.12 -14.17
N PRO A 74 17.87 2.07 -13.57
CA PRO A 74 19.22 1.65 -13.87
C PRO A 74 19.31 0.94 -15.22
N LYS A 75 20.51 0.96 -15.80
CA LYS A 75 20.90 0.10 -16.93
C LYS A 75 21.35 -1.27 -16.41
N ASP A 76 21.44 -2.24 -17.31
CA ASP A 76 21.84 -3.60 -16.98
C ASP A 76 23.22 -3.70 -16.30
N ASN A 77 24.18 -2.91 -16.75
CA ASN A 77 25.53 -2.91 -16.21
C ASN A 77 25.64 -2.25 -14.82
N ASP A 78 24.65 -1.46 -14.43
CA ASP A 78 24.65 -0.78 -13.12
C ASP A 78 24.45 -1.78 -11.97
N TYR A 79 23.95 -3.00 -12.27
CA TYR A 79 23.77 -4.07 -11.27
C TYR A 79 25.05 -4.81 -10.89
N GLU A 80 26.15 -4.70 -11.64
CA GLU A 80 27.32 -5.60 -11.49
C GLU A 80 27.92 -5.58 -10.08
N ASP A 81 28.01 -4.42 -9.44
CA ASP A 81 28.53 -4.24 -8.08
C ASP A 81 27.58 -3.41 -7.18
N ALA A 82 26.32 -3.27 -7.57
CA ALA A 82 25.35 -2.49 -6.83
C ALA A 82 24.85 -3.22 -5.59
N LEU A 83 24.56 -2.44 -4.53
CA LEU A 83 23.67 -2.84 -3.48
C LEU A 83 22.23 -2.71 -3.98
N VAL A 84 21.47 -3.79 -3.96
CA VAL A 84 20.04 -3.77 -4.27
C VAL A 84 19.24 -3.73 -2.98
N ILE A 85 18.31 -2.79 -2.88
CA ILE A 85 17.35 -2.69 -1.77
C ILE A 85 15.95 -2.84 -2.35
N VAL A 86 15.17 -3.76 -1.81
CA VAL A 86 13.75 -3.91 -2.17
C VAL A 86 12.92 -3.43 -1.00
N THR A 87 12.14 -2.39 -1.22
CA THR A 87 11.20 -1.83 -0.22
C THR A 87 9.78 -2.30 -0.50
N ASP A 88 8.98 -2.42 0.53
CA ASP A 88 7.53 -2.61 0.48
C ASP A 88 7.08 -3.75 -0.45
N THR A 89 7.74 -4.89 -0.38
CA THR A 89 7.43 -6.02 -1.27
C THR A 89 7.38 -7.34 -0.51
N ALA A 90 6.17 -7.84 -0.27
CA ALA A 90 5.93 -9.05 0.51
C ALA A 90 6.63 -10.28 -0.07
N ASN A 91 6.59 -10.46 -1.39
CA ASN A 91 7.08 -11.65 -2.06
C ASN A 91 7.77 -11.34 -3.41
N GLN A 92 8.68 -12.23 -3.80
CA GLN A 92 9.51 -12.10 -4.99
C GLN A 92 8.72 -11.93 -6.31
N PRO A 93 7.58 -12.63 -6.54
CA PRO A 93 6.80 -12.45 -7.76
C PRO A 93 6.29 -11.02 -7.97
N ARG A 94 6.11 -10.25 -6.89
CA ARG A 94 5.62 -8.87 -6.96
C ARG A 94 6.72 -7.81 -7.11
N VAL A 95 8.00 -8.17 -7.00
CA VAL A 95 9.09 -7.20 -7.22
C VAL A 95 8.96 -6.63 -8.63
N ASP A 96 8.84 -5.32 -8.73
CA ASP A 96 8.85 -4.61 -10.00
C ASP A 96 10.28 -4.61 -10.55
N ASP A 97 10.46 -4.98 -11.83
CA ASP A 97 11.76 -5.22 -12.42
C ASP A 97 12.55 -6.41 -11.82
N LYS A 98 12.40 -7.57 -12.43
CA LYS A 98 12.99 -8.84 -11.96
C LYS A 98 14.52 -8.86 -11.89
N ARG A 99 15.21 -7.88 -12.50
CA ARG A 99 16.66 -7.73 -12.40
C ARG A 99 17.16 -7.61 -10.95
N ALA A 100 16.31 -7.11 -10.03
CA ALA A 100 16.60 -7.08 -8.60
C ALA A 100 17.02 -8.45 -8.06
N LEU A 101 16.28 -9.51 -8.45
CA LEU A 101 16.47 -10.86 -7.96
C LEU A 101 17.50 -11.64 -8.80
N GLU A 102 17.60 -11.34 -10.10
CA GLU A 102 18.43 -12.08 -11.06
C GLU A 102 19.89 -11.62 -11.05
N LYS A 103 20.13 -10.32 -10.83
CA LYS A 103 21.46 -9.71 -11.00
C LYS A 103 22.11 -9.21 -9.71
N SER A 104 21.37 -9.13 -8.60
CA SER A 104 21.94 -8.61 -7.35
C SER A 104 22.96 -9.58 -6.75
N LYS A 105 24.13 -9.04 -6.39
CA LYS A 105 25.14 -9.77 -5.58
C LYS A 105 24.89 -9.58 -4.07
N ARG A 106 24.23 -8.49 -3.71
CA ARG A 106 23.85 -8.16 -2.34
C ARG A 106 22.48 -7.54 -2.35
N LEU A 107 21.52 -8.15 -1.64
CA LEU A 107 20.12 -7.74 -1.60
C LEU A 107 19.66 -7.52 -0.16
N ILE A 108 19.00 -6.38 0.08
CA ILE A 108 18.34 -6.04 1.34
C ILE A 108 16.83 -5.97 1.08
N LYS A 109 16.04 -6.63 1.94
CA LYS A 109 14.58 -6.48 2.00
C LYS A 109 14.22 -5.58 3.18
N ILE A 110 13.39 -4.53 2.95
CA ILE A 110 12.78 -3.70 3.99
C ILE A 110 11.28 -3.68 3.75
N ASP A 111 10.49 -4.24 4.67
CA ASP A 111 9.07 -4.52 4.41
C ASP A 111 8.24 -4.53 5.70
N HIS A 112 6.97 -4.13 5.62
CA HIS A 112 6.03 -4.19 6.74
C HIS A 112 4.94 -5.26 6.56
N HIS A 113 4.91 -5.97 5.45
CA HIS A 113 3.97 -7.06 5.21
C HIS A 113 4.30 -8.31 6.06
N PRO A 114 3.36 -9.25 6.24
CA PRO A 114 3.67 -10.56 6.84
C PRO A 114 4.80 -11.27 6.11
N ASP A 115 5.77 -11.80 6.85
CA ASP A 115 7.00 -12.43 6.32
C ASP A 115 6.74 -13.86 5.81
N GLU A 116 5.99 -13.97 4.71
CA GLU A 116 5.62 -15.25 4.09
C GLU A 116 6.64 -15.73 3.06
N ASP A 117 7.39 -14.81 2.43
CA ASP A 117 8.43 -15.11 1.44
C ASP A 117 9.75 -14.46 1.84
N LYS A 118 10.70 -15.30 2.27
CA LYS A 118 12.03 -14.86 2.73
C LYS A 118 12.99 -14.75 1.56
N TYR A 119 13.45 -13.53 1.28
CA TYR A 119 14.45 -13.26 0.26
C TYR A 119 15.35 -12.08 0.66
N GLY A 120 16.56 -12.06 0.11
CA GLY A 120 17.58 -11.08 0.44
C GLY A 120 18.56 -11.56 1.52
N ASP A 121 19.76 -11.01 1.50
CA ASP A 121 20.84 -11.33 2.45
C ASP A 121 20.62 -10.70 3.82
N ILE A 122 19.99 -9.52 3.84
CA ILE A 122 19.54 -8.81 5.03
C ILE A 122 18.05 -8.56 4.90
N GLN A 123 17.30 -8.88 5.95
CA GLN A 123 15.85 -8.71 5.95
C GLN A 123 15.42 -7.95 7.19
N TRP A 124 14.84 -6.78 6.97
CA TRP A 124 14.15 -6.03 8.00
C TRP A 124 12.66 -6.04 7.70
N VAL A 125 11.94 -6.97 8.33
CA VAL A 125 10.49 -7.12 8.18
C VAL A 125 9.84 -6.88 9.53
N ASP A 126 8.96 -5.87 9.61
CA ASP A 126 8.20 -5.56 10.82
C ASP A 126 6.71 -5.35 10.53
N PRO A 127 5.88 -6.40 10.63
CA PRO A 127 4.44 -6.30 10.41
C PRO A 127 3.69 -5.45 11.46
N ALA A 128 4.38 -4.97 12.49
CA ALA A 128 3.81 -4.03 13.46
C ALA A 128 3.96 -2.56 13.04
N ALA A 129 4.80 -2.28 12.04
CA ALA A 129 4.89 -0.95 11.44
C ALA A 129 3.65 -0.67 10.58
N SER A 130 3.24 0.59 10.51
CA SER A 130 2.07 0.99 9.74
C SER A 130 2.31 0.99 8.24
N SER A 131 3.57 1.12 7.82
CA SER A 131 4.03 1.23 6.44
C SER A 131 5.54 0.99 6.34
N THR A 132 6.04 0.70 5.16
CA THR A 132 7.49 0.65 4.91
C THR A 132 8.10 2.05 4.97
N SER A 133 7.37 3.09 4.62
CA SER A 133 7.79 4.49 4.83
C SER A 133 8.00 4.83 6.30
N GLU A 134 7.21 4.25 7.22
CA GLU A 134 7.48 4.34 8.66
C GLU A 134 8.84 3.70 9.02
N LEU A 135 9.16 2.54 8.43
CA LEU A 135 10.44 1.87 8.66
C LEU A 135 11.62 2.72 8.17
N ILE A 136 11.53 3.30 6.97
CA ILE A 136 12.57 4.18 6.45
C ILE A 136 12.73 5.43 7.31
N THR A 137 11.63 6.02 7.78
CA THR A 137 11.67 7.16 8.71
C THR A 137 12.33 6.77 10.03
N ASP A 138 12.04 5.57 10.55
CA ASP A 138 12.65 5.03 11.77
C ASP A 138 14.16 4.73 11.58
N LEU A 139 14.58 4.32 10.37
CA LEU A 139 16.00 4.16 10.03
C LEU A 139 16.73 5.51 10.14
N TRP A 140 16.19 6.56 9.52
CA TRP A 140 16.72 7.92 9.65
C TRP A 140 16.75 8.37 11.11
N ALA A 141 15.66 8.24 11.86
CA ALA A 141 15.56 8.66 13.25
C ALA A 141 16.52 7.89 14.19
N THR A 142 16.93 6.67 13.79
CA THR A 142 17.92 5.88 14.53
C THR A 142 19.35 6.40 14.33
N PHE A 143 19.66 6.97 13.16
CA PHE A 143 21.01 7.45 12.81
C PHE A 143 20.98 8.90 12.29
N PRO A 144 20.51 9.88 13.09
CA PRO A 144 20.31 11.26 12.61
C PRO A 144 21.63 11.98 12.28
N GLU A 145 22.78 11.51 12.80
CA GLU A 145 24.10 12.05 12.47
C GLU A 145 24.67 11.49 11.15
N GLU A 146 24.09 10.41 10.64
CA GLU A 146 24.53 9.72 9.43
C GLU A 146 23.66 10.03 8.23
N PHE A 147 22.37 10.28 8.44
CA PHE A 147 21.39 10.52 7.41
C PHE A 147 20.83 11.94 7.45
N VAL A 148 20.82 12.57 6.29
CA VAL A 148 20.21 13.88 6.05
C VAL A 148 18.79 13.69 5.54
N LEU A 149 17.81 14.17 6.28
CA LEU A 149 16.42 14.20 5.86
C LEU A 149 16.13 15.54 5.18
N THR A 150 15.83 15.51 3.89
CA THR A 150 15.42 16.70 3.13
C THR A 150 13.89 16.86 3.14
N GLY A 151 13.38 18.05 2.86
CA GLY A 151 11.93 18.27 2.72
C GLY A 151 11.29 17.37 1.66
N GLU A 152 12.01 17.07 0.55
CA GLU A 152 11.52 16.16 -0.49
C GLU A 152 11.44 14.71 0.01
N ALA A 153 12.46 14.21 0.70
CA ALA A 153 12.43 12.89 1.29
C ALA A 153 11.30 12.77 2.35
N ALA A 154 11.16 13.79 3.19
CA ALA A 154 10.11 13.83 4.21
C ALA A 154 8.70 13.83 3.58
N ARG A 155 8.50 14.60 2.50
CA ARG A 155 7.23 14.64 1.75
C ARG A 155 6.84 13.25 1.23
N LEU A 156 7.80 12.52 0.66
CA LEU A 156 7.59 11.18 0.12
C LEU A 156 7.27 10.16 1.20
N LEU A 157 8.05 10.13 2.27
CA LEU A 157 7.83 9.22 3.40
C LEU A 157 6.49 9.52 4.10
N TYR A 158 6.15 10.81 4.26
CA TYR A 158 4.86 11.21 4.82
C TYR A 158 3.69 10.74 3.93
N ALA A 159 3.81 10.86 2.60
CA ALA A 159 2.81 10.35 1.66
C ALA A 159 2.58 8.84 1.81
N GLY A 160 3.66 8.05 1.96
CA GLY A 160 3.57 6.61 2.20
C GLY A 160 2.85 6.28 3.50
N ILE A 161 3.23 6.91 4.61
CA ILE A 161 2.55 6.71 5.91
C ILE A 161 1.06 7.07 5.81
N VAL A 162 0.72 8.20 5.18
CA VAL A 162 -0.67 8.65 5.01
C VAL A 162 -1.46 7.68 4.15
N GLY A 163 -0.85 7.14 3.08
CA GLY A 163 -1.48 6.16 2.20
C GLY A 163 -1.88 4.89 2.94
N ASP A 164 -0.93 4.24 3.58
CA ASP A 164 -1.10 2.94 4.22
C ASP A 164 -1.87 2.97 5.55
N THR A 165 -1.91 4.13 6.19
CA THR A 165 -2.74 4.32 7.38
C THR A 165 -4.16 4.80 7.06
N ASN A 166 -4.49 4.99 5.78
CA ASN A 166 -5.72 5.67 5.39
C ASN A 166 -5.91 6.98 6.18
N ARG A 167 -4.90 7.84 6.15
CA ARG A 167 -4.85 9.10 6.91
C ARG A 167 -4.99 8.90 8.42
N PHE A 168 -4.22 7.96 8.95
CA PHE A 168 -4.19 7.62 10.39
C PHE A 168 -5.49 7.03 10.94
N LEU A 169 -6.38 6.54 10.07
CA LEU A 169 -7.67 5.94 10.47
C LEU A 169 -7.58 4.43 10.72
N TYR A 170 -6.53 3.75 10.22
CA TYR A 170 -6.38 2.31 10.43
C TYR A 170 -5.76 1.97 11.78
N ASN A 171 -6.06 0.78 12.29
CA ASN A 171 -5.55 0.27 13.56
C ASN A 171 -4.02 0.05 13.56
N SER A 172 -3.38 0.00 12.39
CA SER A 172 -1.93 0.00 12.25
C SER A 172 -1.27 1.30 12.70
N THR A 173 -2.03 2.40 12.78
CA THR A 173 -1.54 3.69 13.28
C THR A 173 -1.21 3.60 14.76
N SER A 174 0.06 3.64 15.09
CA SER A 174 0.58 3.57 16.45
C SER A 174 1.01 4.95 16.97
N PRO A 175 1.27 5.11 18.29
CA PRO A 175 1.91 6.33 18.81
C PRO A 175 3.30 6.58 18.20
N LYS A 176 4.01 5.54 17.75
CA LYS A 176 5.29 5.65 17.03
C LYS A 176 5.07 6.25 15.65
N THR A 177 4.10 5.73 14.90
CA THR A 177 3.69 6.27 13.59
C THR A 177 3.43 7.78 13.66
N MET A 178 2.66 8.22 14.67
CA MET A 178 2.32 9.63 14.84
C MET A 178 3.53 10.51 15.18
N ARG A 179 4.50 10.01 15.98
CA ARG A 179 5.72 10.75 16.27
C ARG A 179 6.59 10.90 15.04
N LEU A 180 6.83 9.80 14.31
CA LEU A 180 7.61 9.83 13.08
C LEU A 180 6.95 10.71 12.01
N ALA A 181 5.63 10.67 11.88
CA ALA A 181 4.91 11.59 10.99
C ALA A 181 5.08 13.07 11.40
N ALA A 182 5.11 13.37 12.71
CA ALA A 182 5.37 14.72 13.22
C ALA A 182 6.81 15.16 12.89
N ASP A 183 7.80 14.29 13.08
CA ASP A 183 9.21 14.59 12.75
C ASP A 183 9.37 14.89 11.24
N LEU A 184 8.64 14.17 10.37
CA LEU A 184 8.59 14.46 8.94
C LEU A 184 7.96 15.83 8.66
N MET A 185 6.88 16.21 9.35
CA MET A 185 6.19 17.50 9.18
C MET A 185 7.04 18.69 9.65
N GLU A 186 8.09 18.49 10.43
CA GLU A 186 9.05 19.55 10.81
C GLU A 186 9.96 19.94 9.62
N GLN A 187 9.99 19.16 8.54
CA GLN A 187 10.80 19.43 7.36
C GLN A 187 10.11 20.40 6.40
N ASP A 188 10.89 20.98 5.47
CA ASP A 188 10.41 22.01 4.53
C ASP A 188 9.59 21.40 3.38
N PHE A 189 8.33 21.09 3.64
CA PHE A 189 7.31 20.76 2.65
C PHE A 189 5.89 21.10 3.15
N SER A 190 4.95 21.32 2.23
CA SER A 190 3.55 21.57 2.59
C SER A 190 2.79 20.25 2.75
N HIS A 191 2.64 19.77 3.98
CA HIS A 191 1.81 18.59 4.26
C HIS A 191 0.33 18.83 3.88
N THR A 192 -0.15 20.08 3.94
CA THR A 192 -1.53 20.44 3.55
C THR A 192 -1.74 20.27 2.05
N ASP A 193 -0.82 20.81 1.22
CA ASP A 193 -0.93 20.69 -0.24
C ASP A 193 -0.78 19.23 -0.68
N LEU A 194 0.15 18.49 -0.06
CA LEU A 194 0.31 17.06 -0.32
C LEU A 194 -0.97 16.29 0.00
N ASN A 195 -1.57 16.49 1.19
CA ASN A 195 -2.82 15.83 1.55
C ASN A 195 -3.98 16.23 0.63
N ASN A 196 -4.05 17.49 0.20
CA ASN A 196 -5.06 17.93 -0.76
C ASN A 196 -4.89 17.20 -2.09
N THR A 197 -3.67 17.13 -2.63
CA THR A 197 -3.39 16.43 -3.89
C THR A 197 -3.70 14.92 -3.79
N MET A 198 -3.33 14.28 -2.68
CA MET A 198 -3.66 12.87 -2.43
C MET A 198 -5.17 12.62 -2.27
N ASN A 199 -5.96 13.65 -1.99
CA ASN A 199 -7.43 13.58 -1.86
C ASN A 199 -8.17 13.96 -3.13
N GLU A 200 -7.47 14.51 -4.12
CA GLU A 200 -8.13 14.92 -5.36
C GLU A 200 -8.72 13.73 -6.09
N ILE A 201 -9.95 13.88 -6.52
CA ILE A 201 -10.66 12.91 -7.35
C ILE A 201 -11.12 13.57 -8.65
N GLY A 202 -11.01 12.84 -9.75
CA GLY A 202 -11.52 13.31 -11.04
C GLY A 202 -13.05 13.43 -11.04
N PRO A 203 -13.61 14.28 -11.94
CA PRO A 203 -15.07 14.46 -12.05
C PRO A 203 -15.85 13.18 -12.30
N SER A 204 -15.29 12.21 -13.03
CA SER A 204 -15.90 10.90 -13.26
C SER A 204 -16.02 10.09 -11.97
N ILE A 205 -14.97 10.07 -11.16
CA ILE A 205 -14.96 9.40 -9.86
C ILE A 205 -15.93 10.07 -8.88
N ALA A 206 -16.00 11.40 -8.88
CA ALA A 206 -16.99 12.11 -8.05
C ALA A 206 -18.44 11.70 -8.37
N LYS A 207 -18.75 11.49 -9.67
CA LYS A 207 -20.06 10.98 -10.10
C LYS A 207 -20.27 9.54 -9.68
N LEU A 208 -19.25 8.67 -9.77
CA LEU A 208 -19.33 7.29 -9.32
C LEU A 208 -19.55 7.22 -7.79
N ILE A 209 -18.88 8.06 -7.00
CA ILE A 209 -19.10 8.18 -5.55
C ILE A 209 -20.56 8.51 -5.26
N GLY A 210 -21.11 9.53 -5.95
CA GLY A 210 -22.51 9.90 -5.82
C GLY A 210 -23.45 8.73 -6.15
N TYR A 211 -23.20 8.04 -7.26
CA TYR A 211 -23.96 6.86 -7.68
C TYR A 211 -23.91 5.73 -6.65
N VAL A 212 -22.72 5.43 -6.11
CA VAL A 212 -22.57 4.37 -5.10
C VAL A 212 -23.35 4.71 -3.84
N LEU A 213 -23.26 5.93 -3.33
CA LEU A 213 -23.99 6.36 -2.13
C LEU A 213 -25.52 6.37 -2.30
N GLU A 214 -26.00 6.67 -3.52
CA GLU A 214 -27.42 6.68 -3.84
C GLU A 214 -28.00 5.26 -4.00
N ASN A 215 -27.20 4.31 -4.54
CA ASN A 215 -27.70 3.00 -4.97
C ASN A 215 -27.20 1.83 -4.12
N ILE A 216 -26.40 2.09 -3.08
CA ILE A 216 -25.93 1.02 -2.19
C ILE A 216 -27.08 0.43 -1.37
N GLU A 217 -27.17 -0.89 -1.35
CA GLU A 217 -28.11 -1.61 -0.51
C GLU A 217 -27.47 -1.93 0.84
N VAL A 218 -28.15 -1.60 1.93
CA VAL A 218 -27.72 -1.88 3.31
C VAL A 218 -28.85 -2.59 4.03
N ASN A 219 -28.59 -3.77 4.58
CA ASN A 219 -29.57 -4.51 5.33
C ASN A 219 -29.53 -4.18 6.84
N GLU A 220 -30.51 -4.71 7.58
CA GLU A 220 -30.68 -4.48 9.03
C GLU A 220 -29.52 -5.00 9.88
N ASN A 221 -28.72 -5.95 9.40
CA ASN A 221 -27.60 -6.56 10.10
C ASN A 221 -26.27 -5.85 9.84
N GLY A 222 -26.25 -4.81 8.97
CA GLY A 222 -25.07 -4.03 8.65
C GLY A 222 -24.24 -4.61 7.48
N THR A 223 -24.83 -5.49 6.67
CA THR A 223 -24.22 -5.90 5.40
C THR A 223 -24.65 -4.97 4.30
N ALA A 224 -23.66 -4.47 3.52
CA ALA A 224 -23.89 -3.58 2.40
C ALA A 224 -23.37 -4.17 1.09
N HIS A 225 -24.00 -3.85 -0.03
CA HIS A 225 -23.44 -4.21 -1.33
C HIS A 225 -23.87 -3.26 -2.43
N ILE A 226 -23.06 -3.23 -3.51
CA ILE A 226 -23.37 -2.56 -4.74
C ILE A 226 -22.83 -3.33 -5.93
N ILE A 227 -23.59 -3.37 -7.03
CA ILE A 227 -23.19 -3.94 -8.31
C ILE A 227 -22.91 -2.78 -9.27
N LEU A 228 -21.70 -2.73 -9.80
CA LEU A 228 -21.27 -1.78 -10.83
C LEU A 228 -21.21 -2.55 -12.18
N THR A 229 -22.20 -2.31 -13.04
CA THR A 229 -22.27 -2.91 -14.35
C THR A 229 -21.34 -2.21 -15.35
N GLN A 230 -21.02 -2.85 -16.48
CA GLN A 230 -20.29 -2.20 -17.58
C GLN A 230 -21.03 -0.94 -18.06
N GLU A 231 -22.36 -0.98 -18.16
CA GLU A 231 -23.17 0.19 -18.51
C GLU A 231 -22.96 1.35 -17.52
N THR A 232 -22.86 1.05 -16.20
CA THR A 232 -22.58 2.07 -15.18
C THR A 232 -21.17 2.66 -15.35
N LEU A 233 -20.16 1.84 -15.62
CA LEU A 233 -18.80 2.29 -15.86
C LEU A 233 -18.71 3.13 -17.13
N ASP A 234 -19.30 2.69 -18.23
CA ASP A 234 -19.35 3.42 -19.51
C ASP A 234 -20.04 4.79 -19.36
N ARG A 235 -21.15 4.84 -18.60
CA ARG A 235 -21.86 6.10 -18.31
C ARG A 235 -20.97 7.16 -17.68
N PHE A 236 -19.99 6.76 -16.87
CA PHE A 236 -19.07 7.67 -16.20
C PHE A 236 -17.71 7.76 -16.89
N ASN A 237 -17.52 7.04 -18.01
CA ASN A 237 -16.24 6.91 -18.73
C ASN A 237 -15.12 6.43 -17.80
N LEU A 238 -15.37 5.30 -17.12
CA LEU A 238 -14.49 4.64 -16.16
C LEU A 238 -14.25 3.18 -16.57
N ILE A 239 -13.18 2.60 -16.05
CA ILE A 239 -12.84 1.18 -16.18
C ILE A 239 -12.82 0.50 -14.79
N ASP A 240 -12.64 -0.83 -14.75
CA ASP A 240 -12.62 -1.60 -13.50
C ASP A 240 -11.57 -1.07 -12.51
N GLU A 241 -10.40 -0.69 -13.00
CA GLU A 241 -9.31 -0.16 -12.16
C GLU A 241 -9.74 1.10 -11.39
N ASP A 242 -10.50 1.99 -12.01
CA ASP A 242 -10.96 3.24 -11.38
C ASP A 242 -11.86 2.99 -10.16
N THR A 243 -12.54 1.84 -10.13
CA THR A 243 -13.49 1.51 -9.04
C THR A 243 -12.81 1.25 -7.68
N HIS A 244 -11.47 1.14 -7.64
CA HIS A 244 -10.73 1.07 -6.36
C HIS A 244 -11.05 2.24 -5.44
N GLN A 245 -11.30 3.42 -6.00
CA GLN A 245 -11.55 4.64 -5.24
C GLN A 245 -12.89 4.64 -4.48
N VAL A 246 -13.82 3.74 -4.83
CA VAL A 246 -15.11 3.63 -4.12
C VAL A 246 -15.19 2.41 -3.20
N VAL A 247 -14.17 1.55 -3.16
CA VAL A 247 -14.21 0.30 -2.37
C VAL A 247 -14.36 0.54 -0.88
N ALA A 248 -13.74 1.57 -0.34
CA ALA A 248 -13.81 1.91 1.09
C ALA A 248 -15.09 2.69 1.47
N LEU A 249 -15.78 3.26 0.49
CA LEU A 249 -16.87 4.20 0.70
C LEU A 249 -18.05 3.62 1.52
N PRO A 250 -18.53 2.39 1.28
CA PRO A 250 -19.62 1.82 2.09
C PRO A 250 -19.29 1.72 3.57
N GLY A 251 -18.01 1.54 3.92
CA GLY A 251 -17.54 1.51 5.30
C GLY A 251 -17.70 2.84 6.05
N THR A 252 -17.90 3.96 5.36
CA THR A 252 -18.16 5.27 5.99
C THR A 252 -19.62 5.41 6.47
N ILE A 253 -20.53 4.55 6.00
CA ILE A 253 -21.93 4.58 6.37
C ILE A 253 -22.10 4.01 7.78
N ALA A 254 -22.85 4.74 8.63
CA ALA A 254 -23.14 4.30 9.99
C ALA A 254 -23.89 2.96 9.97
N GLY A 255 -23.50 2.04 10.85
CA GLY A 255 -24.11 0.71 10.96
C GLY A 255 -23.59 -0.34 9.97
N VAL A 256 -22.86 0.04 8.91
CA VAL A 256 -22.25 -0.94 8.00
C VAL A 256 -21.08 -1.64 8.68
N LEU A 257 -21.11 -2.99 8.69
CA LEU A 257 -20.10 -3.88 9.29
C LEU A 257 -19.23 -4.56 8.24
N ASN A 258 -19.84 -5.06 7.16
CA ASN A 258 -19.12 -5.65 6.03
C ASN A 258 -19.83 -5.28 4.72
N TRP A 259 -19.05 -5.29 3.62
CA TRP A 259 -19.61 -4.91 2.32
C TRP A 259 -18.87 -5.51 1.13
N GLY A 260 -19.59 -5.59 0.00
CA GLY A 260 -19.08 -6.00 -1.28
C GLY A 260 -19.31 -4.94 -2.37
N VAL A 261 -18.26 -4.61 -3.11
CA VAL A 261 -18.35 -3.88 -4.38
C VAL A 261 -18.09 -4.89 -5.50
N PHE A 262 -19.14 -5.18 -6.28
CA PHE A 262 -19.14 -6.17 -7.35
C PHE A 262 -19.04 -5.47 -8.70
N VAL A 263 -17.93 -5.66 -9.41
CA VAL A 263 -17.65 -4.96 -10.67
C VAL A 263 -17.73 -5.94 -11.83
N GLN A 264 -18.67 -5.72 -12.71
CA GLN A 264 -18.86 -6.55 -13.90
C GLN A 264 -17.63 -6.49 -14.80
N GLN A 265 -17.18 -7.64 -15.27
CA GLN A 265 -16.06 -7.80 -16.20
C GLN A 265 -16.58 -7.94 -17.63
N GLN A 266 -15.69 -7.77 -18.60
CA GLN A 266 -16.04 -7.88 -20.04
C GLN A 266 -16.53 -9.28 -20.46
N ASP A 267 -16.11 -10.32 -19.74
CA ASP A 267 -16.55 -11.71 -19.95
C ASP A 267 -17.92 -12.02 -19.33
N GLY A 268 -18.54 -11.03 -18.67
CA GLY A 268 -19.84 -11.14 -18.02
C GLY A 268 -19.80 -11.59 -16.57
N GLY A 269 -18.64 -12.04 -16.06
CA GLY A 269 -18.42 -12.31 -14.65
C GLY A 269 -18.23 -11.04 -13.83
N TYR A 270 -17.95 -11.20 -12.53
CA TYR A 270 -17.78 -10.08 -11.61
C TYR A 270 -16.52 -10.24 -10.78
N ARG A 271 -15.73 -9.16 -10.67
CA ARG A 271 -14.70 -9.02 -9.66
C ARG A 271 -15.32 -8.52 -8.37
N CYS A 272 -15.07 -9.23 -7.27
CA CYS A 272 -15.64 -8.94 -5.97
C CYS A 272 -14.59 -8.30 -5.06
N ARG A 273 -14.81 -7.06 -4.65
CA ARG A 273 -13.96 -6.36 -3.67
C ARG A 273 -14.67 -6.34 -2.34
N LEU A 274 -14.17 -7.11 -1.39
CA LEU A 274 -14.82 -7.45 -0.14
C LEU A 274 -14.11 -6.77 1.03
N ARG A 275 -14.85 -6.13 1.92
CA ARG A 275 -14.31 -5.40 3.07
C ARG A 275 -15.16 -5.62 4.33
N SER A 276 -14.54 -5.44 5.49
CA SER A 276 -15.20 -5.59 6.78
C SER A 276 -14.57 -4.68 7.85
N LYS A 277 -15.37 -4.32 8.85
CA LYS A 277 -14.94 -3.63 10.10
C LYS A 277 -14.98 -4.56 11.33
N GLY A 278 -15.25 -5.84 11.14
CA GLY A 278 -15.32 -6.80 12.25
C GLY A 278 -15.51 -8.25 11.82
N PRO A 279 -16.61 -8.61 11.13
CA PRO A 279 -16.79 -9.97 10.62
C PRO A 279 -15.63 -10.46 9.77
N ILE A 280 -15.18 -11.71 9.98
CA ILE A 280 -14.13 -12.33 9.18
C ILE A 280 -14.70 -12.75 7.82
N ILE A 281 -14.09 -12.29 6.71
CA ILE A 281 -14.63 -12.46 5.35
C ILE A 281 -13.72 -13.23 4.40
N ASN A 282 -12.45 -13.43 4.72
CA ASN A 282 -11.49 -14.10 3.82
C ASN A 282 -11.85 -15.57 3.52
N GLU A 283 -12.46 -16.27 4.48
CA GLU A 283 -12.92 -17.65 4.26
C GLU A 283 -14.10 -17.71 3.27
N ILE A 284 -14.93 -16.68 3.24
CA ILE A 284 -15.97 -16.54 2.22
C ILE A 284 -15.33 -16.29 0.86
N ALA A 285 -14.34 -15.39 0.78
CA ALA A 285 -13.61 -15.11 -0.46
C ALA A 285 -12.96 -16.36 -1.06
N LYS A 286 -12.34 -17.21 -0.24
CA LYS A 286 -11.72 -18.47 -0.68
C LYS A 286 -12.70 -19.43 -1.35
N GLN A 287 -13.96 -19.47 -0.90
CA GLN A 287 -15.01 -20.32 -1.47
C GLN A 287 -15.45 -19.87 -2.86
N HIS A 288 -15.09 -18.63 -3.25
CA HIS A 288 -15.43 -18.00 -4.53
C HIS A 288 -14.18 -17.64 -5.36
N GLY A 289 -13.16 -18.54 -5.34
CA GLY A 289 -11.97 -18.41 -6.15
C GLY A 289 -11.08 -17.22 -5.82
N GLY A 290 -11.11 -16.77 -4.56
CA GLY A 290 -10.38 -15.61 -4.08
C GLY A 290 -9.60 -15.85 -2.80
N GLY A 291 -9.36 -14.77 -2.04
CA GLY A 291 -8.62 -14.79 -0.77
C GLY A 291 -8.27 -13.39 -0.30
N GLY A 292 -7.38 -13.31 0.66
CA GLY A 292 -6.90 -12.05 1.23
C GLY A 292 -6.90 -12.06 2.76
N HIS A 293 -6.84 -10.88 3.34
CA HIS A 293 -6.84 -10.68 4.79
C HIS A 293 -8.24 -10.90 5.39
N PRO A 294 -8.35 -11.19 6.70
CA PRO A 294 -9.63 -11.40 7.38
C PRO A 294 -10.66 -10.29 7.16
N LEU A 295 -10.23 -9.02 7.02
CA LEU A 295 -11.10 -7.85 6.86
C LEU A 295 -11.05 -7.21 5.46
N ALA A 296 -10.16 -7.68 4.57
CA ALA A 296 -10.00 -7.15 3.21
C ALA A 296 -9.63 -8.28 2.25
N SER A 297 -10.54 -8.67 1.40
CA SER A 297 -10.40 -9.81 0.48
C SER A 297 -10.92 -9.48 -0.91
N GLY A 298 -10.48 -10.26 -1.89
CA GLY A 298 -11.00 -10.29 -3.24
C GLY A 298 -11.58 -11.66 -3.56
N ALA A 299 -12.57 -11.71 -4.44
CA ALA A 299 -13.16 -12.94 -4.96
C ALA A 299 -13.65 -12.73 -6.38
N ASN A 300 -14.21 -13.77 -7.00
CA ASN A 300 -14.90 -13.67 -8.28
C ASN A 300 -16.31 -14.25 -8.15
N ALA A 301 -17.24 -13.74 -8.95
CA ALA A 301 -18.56 -14.32 -9.11
C ALA A 301 -18.87 -14.44 -10.60
N LYS A 302 -19.48 -15.55 -11.00
CA LYS A 302 -19.82 -15.83 -12.42
C LYS A 302 -21.03 -15.05 -12.91
N ASP A 303 -21.97 -14.77 -11.98
CA ASP A 303 -23.24 -14.11 -12.26
C ASP A 303 -23.81 -13.44 -10.98
N VAL A 304 -24.97 -12.81 -11.12
CA VAL A 304 -25.68 -12.14 -10.01
C VAL A 304 -26.18 -13.13 -8.95
N ASP A 305 -26.51 -14.37 -9.33
CA ASP A 305 -26.95 -15.38 -8.37
C ASP A 305 -25.81 -15.74 -7.41
N GLU A 306 -24.57 -15.83 -7.92
CA GLU A 306 -23.40 -16.04 -7.07
C GLU A 306 -23.09 -14.82 -6.20
N ILE A 307 -23.32 -13.60 -6.68
CA ILE A 307 -23.24 -12.38 -5.84
C ILE A 307 -24.22 -12.49 -4.66
N ASN A 308 -25.46 -12.88 -4.92
CA ASN A 308 -26.48 -13.04 -3.88
C ASN A 308 -26.05 -14.07 -2.81
N ILE A 309 -25.40 -15.17 -3.22
CA ILE A 309 -24.83 -16.16 -2.28
C ILE A 309 -23.73 -15.54 -1.41
N ILE A 310 -22.84 -14.74 -1.99
CA ILE A 310 -21.77 -14.05 -1.24
C ILE A 310 -22.38 -13.06 -0.25
N VAL A 311 -23.35 -12.27 -0.67
CA VAL A 311 -24.05 -11.28 0.17
C VAL A 311 -24.78 -11.96 1.34
N GLU A 312 -25.42 -13.12 1.10
CA GLU A 312 -26.07 -13.87 2.17
C GLU A 312 -25.06 -14.41 3.20
N LYS A 313 -23.92 -14.93 2.75
CA LYS A 313 -22.82 -15.33 3.66
C LYS A 313 -22.27 -14.14 4.46
N PHE A 314 -22.19 -12.97 3.86
CA PHE A 314 -21.81 -11.73 4.56
C PHE A 314 -22.82 -11.35 5.61
N ASN A 315 -24.10 -11.45 5.28
CA ASN A 315 -25.19 -11.22 6.22
C ASN A 315 -25.11 -12.17 7.42
N GLN A 316 -24.89 -13.46 7.17
CA GLN A 316 -24.73 -14.44 8.24
C GLN A 316 -23.51 -14.12 9.14
N ALA A 317 -22.36 -13.74 8.54
CA ALA A 317 -21.17 -13.34 9.30
C ALA A 317 -21.42 -12.07 10.14
N ALA A 318 -22.22 -11.12 9.65
CA ALA A 318 -22.62 -9.94 10.42
C ALA A 318 -23.53 -10.29 11.59
N ILE A 319 -24.49 -11.21 11.40
CA ILE A 319 -25.38 -11.71 12.48
C ILE A 319 -24.54 -12.35 13.59
N GLU A 320 -23.66 -13.28 13.24
CA GLU A 320 -22.79 -13.98 14.19
C GLU A 320 -21.89 -13.00 14.97
N TYR A 321 -21.33 -12.03 14.27
CA TYR A 321 -20.52 -10.99 14.89
C TYR A 321 -21.31 -10.12 15.87
N ASN A 322 -22.55 -9.74 15.54
CA ASN A 322 -23.43 -8.97 16.43
C ASN A 322 -23.84 -9.76 17.67
N GLN A 323 -24.01 -11.09 17.56
CA GLN A 323 -24.33 -11.95 18.69
C GLN A 323 -23.12 -12.21 19.61
N SER A 324 -21.89 -12.00 19.13
CA SER A 324 -20.65 -12.22 19.88
C SER A 324 -20.21 -11.00 20.70
N LYS A 325 -20.86 -9.84 20.50
CA LYS A 325 -20.62 -8.60 21.25
C LYS A 325 -21.51 -8.51 22.48
#